data_67cccbc72e87efb3ff6721fbf26c1523
#
_entry.id   67cccbc72e87efb3ff6721fbf26c1523
#
_cell.length_a   1.000
_cell.length_b   1.000
_cell.length_c   1.000
_cell.angle_alpha   90.00
_cell.angle_beta   90.00
_cell.angle_gamma   90.00
#
_symmetry.space_group_name_H-M   'P 1'
#
loop_
_entity.id
_entity.type
_entity.pdbx_description
1 polymer ?
#
loop_
_entity_poly.entity_id
_entity_poly.type
_entity_poly.pdbx_seq_one_letter_code
_entity_poly.pdbx_strand_id
1 'polypeptide(L)'
;RDLMDIAAMLRQIKGLADWYAHCENAETELSYLFSRLQPNEWLLEKLERSIISDTEIADAASPELAAIRRKINKAGMQLRETLDKMVKNKTTQQYLQESNVTIRDGRFVLPVKSEYRGQVSGLIHDTSATGQTIFIEPMAIVEANNDIRILEGKEQEEIERIIRELCRDCGDYAEILSENYKVCTELNLYFAKSNLAAKLK
;
A
#
# COMPACT_ATOMS: atom_id res chain seq x y z
N ARG A 1 -1.91 4.10 9.23
CA ARG A 1 -2.66 3.58 10.37
C ARG A 1 -3.80 4.51 10.76
N ASP A 2 -3.54 5.74 11.14
CA ASP A 2 -4.55 6.70 11.64
C ASP A 2 -5.72 6.91 10.67
N LEU A 3 -5.47 6.97 9.36
CA LEU A 3 -6.52 7.05 8.34
C LEU A 3 -7.42 5.81 8.30
N MET A 4 -6.87 4.62 8.57
CA MET A 4 -7.66 3.39 8.68
C MET A 4 -8.51 3.38 9.95
N ASP A 5 -7.99 3.91 11.05
CA ASP A 5 -8.73 4.03 12.31
C ASP A 5 -9.92 5.01 12.13
N ILE A 6 -9.72 6.11 11.38
CA ILE A 6 -10.80 7.03 11.00
C ILE A 6 -11.84 6.31 10.11
N ALA A 7 -11.42 5.54 9.11
CA ALA A 7 -12.34 4.77 8.26
C ALA A 7 -13.16 3.74 9.07
N ALA A 8 -12.51 3.04 10.01
CA ALA A 8 -13.18 2.10 10.90
C ALA A 8 -14.23 2.79 11.79
N MET A 9 -13.90 3.96 12.34
CA MET A 9 -14.84 4.78 13.11
C MET A 9 -16.02 5.22 12.25
N LEU A 10 -15.79 5.75 11.05
CA LEU A 10 -16.86 6.20 10.14
C LEU A 10 -17.79 5.06 9.75
N ARG A 11 -17.24 3.85 9.52
CA ARG A 11 -18.04 2.65 9.23
C ARG A 11 -18.95 2.29 10.40
N GLN A 12 -18.45 2.37 11.62
CA GLN A 12 -19.26 2.10 12.82
C GLN A 12 -20.33 3.17 13.01
N ILE A 13 -20.03 4.45 12.78
CA ILE A 13 -21.00 5.55 12.85
C ILE A 13 -22.14 5.34 11.87
N LYS A 14 -21.79 5.00 10.60
CA LYS A 14 -22.79 4.66 9.58
C LYS A 14 -23.67 3.50 10.04
N GLY A 15 -23.05 2.40 10.50
CA GLY A 15 -23.76 1.22 10.98
C GLY A 15 -24.71 1.53 12.14
N LEU A 16 -24.30 2.37 13.09
CA LEU A 16 -25.14 2.80 14.21
C LEU A 16 -26.30 3.68 13.76
N ALA A 17 -26.05 4.62 12.87
CA ALA A 17 -27.09 5.50 12.33
C ALA A 17 -28.14 4.70 11.51
N ASP A 18 -27.67 3.81 10.65
CA ASP A 18 -28.51 2.92 9.83
C ASP A 18 -29.35 1.98 10.73
N TRP A 19 -28.71 1.38 11.73
CA TRP A 19 -29.43 0.52 12.69
C TRP A 19 -30.52 1.29 13.42
N TYR A 20 -30.21 2.48 13.96
CA TYR A 20 -31.20 3.28 14.68
C TYR A 20 -32.36 3.73 13.79
N ALA A 21 -32.09 4.10 12.55
CA ALA A 21 -33.11 4.51 11.58
C ALA A 21 -34.11 3.40 11.23
N HIS A 22 -33.72 2.12 11.36
CA HIS A 22 -34.56 0.95 11.08
C HIS A 22 -35.21 0.37 12.35
N CYS A 23 -34.94 0.91 13.54
CA CYS A 23 -35.55 0.44 14.77
C CYS A 23 -36.98 0.98 14.90
N GLU A 24 -38.00 0.11 14.86
CA GLU A 24 -39.36 0.50 15.18
C GLU A 24 -39.49 0.79 16.69
N ASN A 25 -40.15 1.91 17.04
CA ASN A 25 -40.38 2.37 18.42
C ASN A 25 -39.11 2.60 19.25
N ALA A 26 -38.02 3.10 18.63
CA ALA A 26 -36.72 3.29 19.26
C ALA A 26 -36.60 4.62 20.07
N GLU A 27 -37.71 5.25 20.44
CA GLU A 27 -37.64 6.40 21.37
C GLU A 27 -37.18 5.93 22.74
N THR A 28 -35.95 6.28 23.08
CA THR A 28 -35.29 5.97 24.36
C THR A 28 -34.62 7.22 24.89
N GLU A 29 -34.22 7.19 26.18
CA GLU A 29 -33.38 8.21 26.79
C GLU A 29 -32.06 8.45 26.02
N LEU A 30 -31.65 7.54 25.12
CA LEU A 30 -30.43 7.66 24.31
C LEU A 30 -30.70 8.23 22.90
N SER A 31 -31.96 8.50 22.52
CA SER A 31 -32.31 9.00 21.18
C SER A 31 -31.57 10.28 20.80
N TYR A 32 -31.29 11.14 21.79
CA TYR A 32 -30.53 12.36 21.58
C TYR A 32 -29.08 12.12 21.16
N LEU A 33 -28.46 10.99 21.55
CA LEU A 33 -27.11 10.61 21.11
C LEU A 33 -27.13 10.15 19.65
N PHE A 34 -28.08 9.31 19.29
CA PHE A 34 -28.20 8.84 17.91
C PHE A 34 -28.48 10.00 16.93
N SER A 35 -29.29 10.98 17.32
CA SER A 35 -29.56 12.16 16.50
C SER A 35 -28.37 13.08 16.27
N ARG A 36 -27.30 12.98 17.08
CA ARG A 36 -26.04 13.72 16.94
C ARG A 36 -25.02 13.02 16.04
N LEU A 37 -25.23 11.75 15.71
CA LEU A 37 -24.35 11.04 14.78
C LEU A 37 -24.46 11.66 13.39
N GLN A 38 -23.30 11.95 12.80
CA GLN A 38 -23.20 12.54 11.46
C GLN A 38 -22.34 11.63 10.58
N PRO A 39 -22.95 10.63 9.91
CA PRO A 39 -22.23 9.78 8.96
C PRO A 39 -21.67 10.60 7.81
N ASN A 40 -20.45 10.26 7.37
CA ASN A 40 -19.85 10.86 6.18
C ASN A 40 -19.45 9.74 5.23
N GLU A 41 -20.40 9.33 4.37
CA GLU A 41 -20.23 8.25 3.43
C GLU A 41 -19.17 8.57 2.38
N TRP A 42 -19.10 9.81 1.91
CA TRP A 42 -18.11 10.22 0.93
C TRP A 42 -16.67 10.02 1.45
N LEU A 43 -16.40 10.47 2.69
CA LEU A 43 -15.07 10.32 3.29
C LEU A 43 -14.76 8.84 3.55
N LEU A 44 -15.74 8.08 4.03
CA LEU A 44 -15.60 6.63 4.25
C LEU A 44 -15.24 5.91 2.96
N GLU A 45 -16.02 6.10 1.89
CA GLU A 45 -15.77 5.46 0.60
C GLU A 45 -14.42 5.87 0.01
N LYS A 46 -14.04 7.14 0.15
CA LYS A 46 -12.74 7.63 -0.34
C LYS A 46 -11.59 6.96 0.39
N LEU A 47 -11.65 6.84 1.72
CA LEU A 47 -10.62 6.17 2.51
C LEU A 47 -10.54 4.67 2.18
N GLU A 48 -11.69 3.97 2.16
CA GLU A 48 -11.74 2.52 1.87
C GLU A 48 -11.27 2.17 0.46
N ARG A 49 -11.59 3.01 -0.52
CA ARG A 49 -11.14 2.84 -1.90
C ARG A 49 -9.64 3.08 -2.05
N SER A 50 -9.08 3.95 -1.20
CA SER A 50 -7.68 4.40 -1.35
C SER A 50 -6.68 3.58 -0.57
N ILE A 51 -7.06 2.98 0.57
CA ILE A 51 -6.14 2.34 1.50
C ILE A 51 -6.48 0.86 1.62
N ILE A 52 -5.51 -0.01 1.27
CA ILE A 52 -5.63 -1.47 1.43
C ILE A 52 -5.14 -1.89 2.81
N SER A 53 -3.99 -1.36 3.23
CA SER A 53 -3.35 -1.70 4.51
C SER A 53 -2.50 -0.54 5.04
N ASP A 54 -1.88 -0.73 6.21
CA ASP A 54 -0.96 0.25 6.82
C ASP A 54 0.22 0.64 5.91
N THR A 55 0.54 -0.20 4.94
CA THR A 55 1.71 -0.04 4.04
C THR A 55 1.35 0.04 2.57
N GLU A 56 0.05 -0.06 2.21
CA GLU A 56 -0.36 -0.20 0.82
C GLU A 56 -1.52 0.74 0.45
N ILE A 57 -1.28 1.56 -0.56
CA ILE A 57 -2.29 2.40 -1.22
C ILE A 57 -2.79 1.67 -2.47
N ALA A 58 -4.11 1.64 -2.64
CA ALA A 58 -4.77 0.96 -3.75
C ALA A 58 -4.52 1.67 -5.09
N ASP A 59 -4.50 0.90 -6.17
CA ASP A 59 -4.48 1.46 -7.54
C ASP A 59 -5.72 2.34 -7.82
N ALA A 60 -6.84 2.02 -7.16
CA ALA A 60 -8.09 2.77 -7.27
C ALA A 60 -8.05 4.15 -6.61
N ALA A 61 -7.01 4.45 -5.81
CA ALA A 61 -6.85 5.75 -5.16
C ALA A 61 -6.60 6.88 -6.18
N SER A 62 -5.89 6.58 -7.28
CA SER A 62 -5.58 7.55 -8.33
C SER A 62 -5.37 6.85 -9.69
N PRO A 63 -5.95 7.40 -10.78
CA PRO A 63 -5.67 6.92 -12.13
C PRO A 63 -4.19 7.02 -12.50
N GLU A 64 -3.49 8.02 -11.95
CA GLU A 64 -2.06 8.23 -12.15
C GLU A 64 -1.25 7.13 -11.48
N LEU A 65 -1.52 6.79 -10.21
CA LEU A 65 -0.88 5.68 -9.50
C LEU A 65 -1.04 4.36 -10.27
N ALA A 66 -2.27 4.06 -10.71
CA ALA A 66 -2.55 2.87 -11.51
C ALA A 66 -1.78 2.88 -12.84
N ALA A 67 -1.61 4.03 -13.48
CA ALA A 67 -0.85 4.15 -14.73
C ALA A 67 0.66 3.97 -14.50
N ILE A 68 1.21 4.53 -13.44
CA ILE A 68 2.62 4.38 -13.07
C ILE A 68 2.92 2.90 -12.79
N ARG A 69 2.13 2.24 -11.95
CA ARG A 69 2.30 0.82 -11.61
C ARG A 69 2.22 -0.10 -12.83
N ARG A 70 1.28 0.17 -13.76
CA ARG A 70 1.23 -0.56 -15.04
C ARG A 70 2.50 -0.38 -15.86
N LYS A 71 3.10 0.82 -15.87
CA LYS A 71 4.38 1.08 -16.56
C LYS A 71 5.53 0.33 -15.91
N ILE A 72 5.62 0.35 -14.56
CA ILE A 72 6.63 -0.39 -13.80
C ILE A 72 6.55 -1.89 -14.12
N ASN A 73 5.34 -2.47 -14.02
CA ASN A 73 5.12 -3.88 -14.30
C ASN A 73 5.51 -4.25 -15.73
N LYS A 74 5.10 -3.44 -16.72
CA LYS A 74 5.45 -3.66 -18.12
C LYS A 74 6.97 -3.58 -18.36
N ALA A 75 7.62 -2.56 -17.82
CA ALA A 75 9.08 -2.41 -17.92
C ALA A 75 9.82 -3.56 -17.26
N GLY A 76 9.39 -3.99 -16.07
CA GLY A 76 9.95 -5.14 -15.35
C GLY A 76 9.79 -6.46 -16.12
N MET A 77 8.64 -6.69 -16.75
CA MET A 77 8.42 -7.87 -17.60
C MET A 77 9.37 -7.88 -18.82
N GLN A 78 9.46 -6.77 -19.53
CA GLN A 78 10.34 -6.63 -20.72
C GLN A 78 11.81 -6.81 -20.34
N LEU A 79 12.23 -6.25 -19.22
CA LEU A 79 13.58 -6.39 -18.71
C LEU A 79 13.88 -7.84 -18.34
N ARG A 80 12.96 -8.51 -17.64
CA ARG A 80 13.11 -9.93 -17.28
C ARG A 80 13.21 -10.82 -18.52
N GLU A 81 12.39 -10.60 -19.55
CA GLU A 81 12.49 -11.33 -20.82
C GLU A 81 13.87 -11.14 -21.49
N THR A 82 14.42 -9.93 -21.45
CA THR A 82 15.74 -9.64 -22.00
C THR A 82 16.83 -10.42 -21.24
N LEU A 83 16.77 -10.40 -19.91
CA LEU A 83 17.71 -11.15 -19.08
C LEU A 83 17.56 -12.67 -19.26
N ASP A 84 16.34 -13.18 -19.36
CA ASP A 84 16.09 -14.60 -19.61
C ASP A 84 16.70 -15.07 -20.93
N LYS A 85 16.66 -14.25 -21.97
CA LYS A 85 17.36 -14.53 -23.24
C LYS A 85 18.88 -14.58 -23.05
N MET A 86 19.43 -13.67 -22.24
CA MET A 86 20.86 -13.66 -21.92
C MET A 86 21.26 -14.90 -21.11
N VAL A 87 20.48 -15.26 -20.11
CA VAL A 87 20.73 -16.45 -19.27
C VAL A 87 20.65 -17.76 -20.08
N LYS A 88 19.76 -17.86 -21.08
CA LYS A 88 19.61 -19.01 -21.95
C LYS A 88 20.70 -19.11 -23.01
N ASN A 89 21.50 -18.08 -23.23
CA ASN A 89 22.63 -18.14 -24.16
C ASN A 89 23.72 -19.04 -23.61
N LYS A 90 24.12 -20.05 -24.39
CA LYS A 90 25.12 -21.09 -23.99
C LYS A 90 26.46 -20.50 -23.53
N THR A 91 26.90 -19.39 -24.16
CA THR A 91 28.15 -18.72 -23.78
C THR A 91 27.99 -18.01 -22.44
N THR A 92 26.90 -17.29 -22.25
CA THR A 92 26.62 -16.58 -20.99
C THR A 92 26.44 -17.58 -19.83
N GLN A 93 25.80 -18.73 -20.04
CA GLN A 93 25.60 -19.76 -19.01
C GLN A 93 26.90 -20.23 -18.37
N GLN A 94 27.98 -20.30 -19.12
CA GLN A 94 29.30 -20.74 -18.60
C GLN A 94 29.84 -19.75 -17.56
N TYR A 95 29.49 -18.47 -17.69
CA TYR A 95 29.95 -17.40 -16.83
C TYR A 95 29.10 -17.24 -15.57
N LEU A 96 27.85 -17.73 -15.60
CA LEU A 96 26.93 -17.56 -14.48
C LEU A 96 27.18 -18.53 -13.34
N GLN A 97 27.09 -18.09 -12.11
CA GLN A 97 27.10 -18.93 -10.92
C GLN A 97 25.79 -19.74 -10.82
N GLU A 98 24.68 -19.10 -11.15
CA GLU A 98 23.33 -19.67 -11.19
C GLU A 98 22.60 -19.16 -12.44
N SER A 99 21.78 -20.03 -13.06
CA SER A 99 21.03 -19.69 -14.27
C SER A 99 19.71 -18.97 -13.92
N ASN A 100 19.77 -18.00 -13.03
CA ASN A 100 18.61 -17.19 -12.62
C ASN A 100 18.95 -15.69 -12.63
N VAL A 101 17.91 -14.90 -12.75
CA VAL A 101 17.97 -13.44 -12.59
C VAL A 101 17.73 -13.12 -11.13
N THR A 102 18.47 -12.19 -10.55
CA THR A 102 18.27 -11.74 -9.17
C THR A 102 18.16 -10.23 -9.10
N ILE A 103 17.74 -9.71 -7.95
CA ILE A 103 17.63 -8.29 -7.68
C ILE A 103 18.64 -7.94 -6.59
N ARG A 104 19.41 -6.85 -6.81
CA ARG A 104 20.29 -6.24 -5.82
C ARG A 104 20.08 -4.73 -5.85
N ASP A 105 19.84 -4.15 -4.68
CA ASP A 105 19.56 -2.71 -4.52
C ASP A 105 18.49 -2.17 -5.48
N GLY A 106 17.41 -2.97 -5.69
CA GLY A 106 16.32 -2.63 -6.59
C GLY A 106 16.67 -2.72 -8.08
N ARG A 107 17.80 -3.34 -8.46
CA ARG A 107 18.22 -3.55 -9.84
C ARG A 107 18.25 -5.02 -10.21
N PHE A 108 17.84 -5.32 -11.42
CA PHE A 108 17.98 -6.64 -11.98
C PHE A 108 19.44 -6.86 -12.39
N VAL A 109 20.02 -7.95 -11.92
CA VAL A 109 21.44 -8.29 -12.13
C VAL A 109 21.59 -9.79 -12.42
N LEU A 110 22.74 -10.15 -13.00
CA LEU A 110 23.15 -11.54 -13.22
C LEU A 110 24.21 -11.95 -12.20
N PRO A 111 24.08 -13.13 -11.56
CA PRO A 111 25.11 -13.69 -10.68
C PRO A 111 26.22 -14.34 -11.52
N VAL A 112 27.33 -13.64 -11.68
CA VAL A 112 28.47 -14.06 -12.48
C VAL A 112 29.57 -14.62 -11.58
N LYS A 113 30.22 -15.72 -11.96
CA LYS A 113 31.40 -16.25 -11.27
C LYS A 113 32.53 -15.20 -11.32
N SER A 114 33.23 -14.99 -10.22
CA SER A 114 34.25 -13.94 -10.10
C SER A 114 35.38 -14.08 -11.14
N GLU A 115 35.73 -15.31 -11.53
CA GLU A 115 36.72 -15.61 -12.56
C GLU A 115 36.34 -15.12 -13.97
N TYR A 116 35.03 -14.96 -14.23
CA TYR A 116 34.50 -14.47 -15.52
C TYR A 116 34.07 -13.00 -15.48
N ARG A 117 34.51 -12.24 -14.49
CA ARG A 117 34.16 -10.80 -14.32
C ARG A 117 34.32 -9.98 -15.60
N GLY A 118 35.36 -10.23 -16.40
CA GLY A 118 35.66 -9.49 -17.63
C GLY A 118 34.85 -9.95 -18.86
N GLN A 119 34.09 -11.03 -18.76
CA GLN A 119 33.37 -11.64 -19.89
C GLN A 119 31.94 -11.10 -20.03
N VAL A 120 31.37 -10.54 -18.98
CA VAL A 120 30.05 -9.92 -18.99
C VAL A 120 30.22 -8.41 -18.87
N SER A 121 29.93 -7.69 -19.97
CA SER A 121 29.97 -6.23 -19.96
C SER A 121 28.83 -5.65 -19.15
N GLY A 122 29.14 -4.91 -18.09
CA GLY A 122 28.12 -4.34 -17.20
C GLY A 122 28.70 -3.64 -15.97
N LEU A 123 27.80 -3.15 -15.13
CA LEU A 123 28.12 -2.51 -13.86
C LEU A 123 28.04 -3.53 -12.72
N ILE A 124 29.05 -3.50 -11.84
CA ILE A 124 29.06 -4.35 -10.65
C ILE A 124 28.31 -3.62 -9.56
N HIS A 125 27.28 -4.28 -9.00
CA HIS A 125 26.48 -3.73 -7.90
C HIS A 125 26.84 -4.35 -6.55
N ASP A 126 27.20 -5.64 -6.56
CA ASP A 126 27.45 -6.36 -5.31
C ASP A 126 28.42 -7.53 -5.53
N THR A 127 28.97 -8.05 -4.44
CA THR A 127 29.79 -9.25 -4.44
C THR A 127 29.36 -10.13 -3.26
N SER A 128 29.24 -11.43 -3.48
CA SER A 128 28.90 -12.36 -2.41
C SER A 128 29.91 -12.33 -1.26
N ALA A 129 29.48 -12.68 -0.05
CA ALA A 129 30.33 -12.68 1.14
C ALA A 129 31.61 -13.56 0.97
N THR A 130 31.56 -14.60 0.14
CA THR A 130 32.71 -15.45 -0.17
C THR A 130 33.59 -14.91 -1.30
N GLY A 131 33.19 -13.84 -1.97
CA GLY A 131 33.87 -13.29 -3.14
C GLY A 131 33.78 -14.14 -4.42
N GLN A 132 33.05 -15.25 -4.41
CA GLN A 132 32.96 -16.17 -5.54
C GLN A 132 31.95 -15.73 -6.61
N THR A 133 30.98 -14.90 -6.23
CA THR A 133 29.93 -14.43 -7.13
C THR A 133 29.93 -12.91 -7.17
N ILE A 134 29.87 -12.34 -8.36
CA ILE A 134 29.73 -10.90 -8.60
C ILE A 134 28.37 -10.68 -9.25
N PHE A 135 27.62 -9.71 -8.73
CA PHE A 135 26.31 -9.33 -9.26
C PHE A 135 26.49 -8.19 -10.26
N ILE A 136 26.34 -8.53 -11.54
CA ILE A 136 26.58 -7.60 -12.66
C ILE A 136 25.24 -7.21 -13.28
N GLU A 137 25.02 -5.90 -13.43
CA GLU A 137 23.99 -5.32 -14.27
C GLU A 137 24.53 -5.23 -15.71
N PRO A 138 24.05 -6.04 -16.66
CA PRO A 138 24.50 -5.97 -18.03
C PRO A 138 24.24 -4.61 -18.66
N MET A 139 25.16 -4.08 -19.46
CA MET A 139 25.01 -2.78 -20.13
C MET A 139 23.71 -2.69 -20.96
N ALA A 140 23.24 -3.81 -21.50
CA ALA A 140 22.02 -3.87 -22.30
C ALA A 140 20.74 -3.56 -21.51
N ILE A 141 20.78 -3.57 -20.18
CA ILE A 141 19.59 -3.32 -19.33
C ILE A 141 19.74 -2.14 -18.37
N VAL A 142 20.90 -1.46 -18.37
CA VAL A 142 21.16 -0.31 -17.46
C VAL A 142 20.10 0.78 -17.63
N GLU A 143 19.77 1.13 -18.87
CA GLU A 143 18.76 2.14 -19.15
C GLU A 143 17.37 1.70 -18.65
N ALA A 144 16.96 0.46 -18.92
CA ALA A 144 15.68 -0.07 -18.45
C ALA A 144 15.59 -0.14 -16.91
N ASN A 145 16.67 -0.51 -16.22
CA ASN A 145 16.71 -0.44 -14.75
C ASN A 145 16.60 1.00 -14.24
N ASN A 146 17.23 1.97 -14.91
CA ASN A 146 17.12 3.39 -14.54
C ASN A 146 15.68 3.90 -14.75
N ASP A 147 15.02 3.52 -15.84
CA ASP A 147 13.64 3.90 -16.13
C ASP A 147 12.68 3.36 -15.05
N ILE A 148 12.88 2.11 -14.61
CA ILE A 148 12.10 1.52 -13.51
C ILE A 148 12.29 2.34 -12.23
N ARG A 149 13.52 2.69 -11.86
CA ARG A 149 13.78 3.50 -10.65
C ARG A 149 13.16 4.90 -10.73
N ILE A 150 13.16 5.51 -11.89
CA ILE A 150 12.48 6.80 -12.09
C ILE A 150 10.97 6.64 -11.90
N LEU A 151 10.39 5.54 -12.38
CA LEU A 151 8.97 5.25 -12.22
C LEU A 151 8.62 4.95 -10.75
N GLU A 152 9.46 4.20 -10.02
CA GLU A 152 9.31 3.94 -8.59
C GLU A 152 9.37 5.25 -7.77
N GLY A 153 10.27 6.17 -8.13
CA GLY A 153 10.31 7.50 -7.53
C GLY A 153 8.99 8.27 -7.74
N LYS A 154 8.44 8.23 -8.95
CA LYS A 154 7.14 8.86 -9.26
C LYS A 154 5.98 8.18 -8.53
N GLU A 155 6.03 6.86 -8.37
CA GLU A 155 5.04 6.12 -7.57
C GLU A 155 5.03 6.62 -6.14
N GLN A 156 6.21 6.76 -5.53
CA GLN A 156 6.35 7.24 -4.16
C GLN A 156 5.84 8.69 -4.00
N GLU A 157 6.17 9.58 -4.93
CA GLU A 157 5.69 10.96 -4.94
C GLU A 157 4.14 11.02 -5.04
N GLU A 158 3.56 10.18 -5.89
CA GLU A 158 2.10 10.12 -6.06
C GLU A 158 1.42 9.53 -4.82
N ILE A 159 1.99 8.49 -4.19
CA ILE A 159 1.50 7.94 -2.93
C ILE A 159 1.50 9.02 -1.84
N GLU A 160 2.57 9.78 -1.70
CA GLU A 160 2.65 10.88 -0.73
C GLU A 160 1.63 11.99 -1.02
N ARG A 161 1.36 12.28 -2.30
CA ARG A 161 0.33 13.23 -2.70
C ARG A 161 -1.05 12.75 -2.27
N ILE A 162 -1.37 11.46 -2.52
CA ILE A 162 -2.65 10.85 -2.13
C ILE A 162 -2.81 10.89 -0.61
N ILE A 163 -1.81 10.50 0.16
CA ILE A 163 -1.87 10.52 1.62
C ILE A 163 -2.11 11.94 2.14
N ARG A 164 -1.40 12.94 1.61
CA ARG A 164 -1.60 14.34 1.98
C ARG A 164 -3.02 14.83 1.67
N GLU A 165 -3.58 14.41 0.55
CA GLU A 165 -4.96 14.73 0.18
C GLU A 165 -5.96 14.11 1.16
N LEU A 166 -5.82 12.81 1.47
CA LEU A 166 -6.68 12.12 2.44
C LEU A 166 -6.59 12.74 3.84
N CYS A 167 -5.38 13.11 4.28
CA CYS A 167 -5.19 13.78 5.57
C CYS A 167 -5.87 15.16 5.60
N ARG A 168 -5.79 15.92 4.51
CA ARG A 168 -6.48 17.22 4.41
C ARG A 168 -7.99 17.03 4.46
N ASP A 169 -8.54 16.09 3.71
CA ASP A 169 -9.96 15.79 3.70
C ASP A 169 -10.46 15.39 5.11
N CYS A 170 -9.70 14.55 5.83
CA CYS A 170 -10.01 14.26 7.24
C CYS A 170 -9.95 15.51 8.12
N GLY A 171 -8.98 16.40 7.88
CA GLY A 171 -8.86 17.68 8.59
C GLY A 171 -10.06 18.61 8.38
N ASP A 172 -10.58 18.66 7.15
CA ASP A 172 -11.77 19.47 6.82
C ASP A 172 -13.02 19.01 7.58
N TYR A 173 -13.07 17.74 8.01
CA TYR A 173 -14.16 17.17 8.81
C TYR A 173 -13.79 16.93 10.29
N ALA A 174 -12.69 17.51 10.78
CA ALA A 174 -12.15 17.20 12.11
C ALA A 174 -13.14 17.45 13.26
N GLU A 175 -13.94 18.50 13.18
CA GLU A 175 -14.96 18.82 14.20
C GLU A 175 -16.05 17.75 14.24
N ILE A 176 -16.56 17.35 13.08
CA ILE A 176 -17.58 16.30 12.94
C ILE A 176 -17.03 14.96 13.43
N LEU A 177 -15.80 14.61 13.03
CA LEU A 177 -15.14 13.38 13.48
C LEU A 177 -14.96 13.35 15.00
N SER A 178 -14.54 14.47 15.59
CA SER A 178 -14.39 14.61 17.04
C SER A 178 -15.72 14.48 17.78
N GLU A 179 -16.77 15.09 17.26
CA GLU A 179 -18.11 14.98 17.87
C GLU A 179 -18.66 13.56 17.77
N ASN A 180 -18.56 12.93 16.61
CA ASN A 180 -18.93 11.52 16.42
C ASN A 180 -18.18 10.60 17.39
N TYR A 181 -16.88 10.82 17.59
CA TYR A 181 -16.08 10.03 18.53
C TYR A 181 -16.60 10.15 19.98
N LYS A 182 -16.95 11.37 20.41
CA LYS A 182 -17.53 11.61 21.75
C LYS A 182 -18.86 10.89 21.91
N VAL A 183 -19.75 11.02 20.92
CA VAL A 183 -21.07 10.36 20.93
C VAL A 183 -20.91 8.84 20.96
N CYS A 184 -20.04 8.25 20.14
CA CYS A 184 -19.77 6.82 20.15
C CYS A 184 -19.20 6.33 21.48
N THR A 185 -18.31 7.12 22.11
CA THR A 185 -17.75 6.79 23.42
C THR A 185 -18.84 6.77 24.50
N GLU A 186 -19.75 7.76 24.47
CA GLU A 186 -20.87 7.85 25.41
C GLU A 186 -21.87 6.69 25.21
N LEU A 187 -22.26 6.40 23.97
CA LEU A 187 -23.10 5.23 23.64
C LEU A 187 -22.47 3.92 24.14
N ASN A 188 -21.18 3.72 23.87
CA ASN A 188 -20.46 2.53 24.32
C ASN A 188 -20.50 2.37 25.85
N LEU A 189 -20.36 3.47 26.60
CA LEU A 189 -20.47 3.45 28.05
C LEU A 189 -21.87 3.02 28.51
N TYR A 190 -22.94 3.51 27.89
CA TYR A 190 -24.30 3.10 28.23
C TYR A 190 -24.57 1.63 27.89
N PHE A 191 -24.12 1.16 26.75
CA PHE A 191 -24.22 -0.25 26.36
C PHE A 191 -23.42 -1.16 27.31
N ALA A 192 -22.23 -0.75 27.71
CA ALA A 192 -21.42 -1.51 28.68
C ALA A 192 -22.13 -1.60 30.04
N LYS A 193 -22.72 -0.51 30.55
CA LYS A 193 -23.49 -0.50 31.79
C LYS A 193 -24.74 -1.40 31.69
N SER A 194 -25.46 -1.35 30.59
CA SER A 194 -26.64 -2.18 30.35
C SER A 194 -26.27 -3.67 30.32
N ASN A 195 -25.20 -4.03 29.62
CA ASN A 195 -24.71 -5.39 29.55
C ASN A 195 -24.26 -5.92 30.93
N LEU A 196 -23.61 -5.09 31.74
CA LEU A 196 -23.23 -5.45 33.11
C LEU A 196 -24.47 -5.68 33.98
N ALA A 197 -25.44 -4.77 33.94
CA ALA A 197 -26.69 -4.89 34.69
C ALA A 197 -27.47 -6.17 34.33
N ALA A 198 -27.49 -6.56 33.06
CA ALA A 198 -28.13 -7.80 32.61
C ALA A 198 -27.42 -9.07 33.12
N LYS A 199 -26.10 -9.02 33.31
CA LYS A 199 -25.31 -10.16 33.85
C LYS A 199 -25.40 -10.31 35.37
N LEU A 200 -25.80 -9.26 36.07
CA LEU A 200 -25.92 -9.25 37.53
C LEU A 200 -27.32 -9.65 38.02
N LYS A 201 -28.28 -9.81 37.11
CA LYS A 201 -29.62 -10.36 37.37
C LYS A 201 -29.63 -11.87 37.21
#